data_1236200bd53fc3ba6ffd37187704716f
#
_entry.id   1236200bd53fc3ba6ffd37187704716f
#
_cell.length_a   1.000
_cell.length_b   1.000
_cell.length_c   1.000
_cell.angle_alpha   90.00
_cell.angle_beta   90.00
_cell.angle_gamma   90.00
#
_symmetry.space_group_name_H-M   'P 1'
#
loop_
_entity.id
_entity.type
_entity.pdbx_description
1 polymer ?
#
loop_
_entity_poly.entity_id
_entity_poly.type
_entity_poly.pdbx_seq_one_letter_code
_entity_poly.pdbx_strand_id
1 'polypeptide(L)'
;IFKNGTIIDPKSSYIGKKRLPLLLLDTEMVKTDRTMFSARGAGIIGFSTFGRNTKYALDKDMQIDFGLVEEFCEKHRNETVLMFGYTYMIWQYVIRALEEKGKTFPFSKVIVFHIGGWKKLKDQAVSTLEYNKRLSQVFGGGVEVHNYYGMAEQLGSVFVECEYGHM
;
A
#
# COMPACT_ATOMS: atom_id res chain seq x y z
N ILE A 1 3.27 -15.37 -8.96
CA ILE A 1 4.15 -15.87 -10.02
C ILE A 1 3.91 -15.01 -11.25
N PHE A 2 4.96 -14.28 -11.66
CA PHE A 2 4.89 -13.38 -12.82
C PHE A 2 4.99 -14.18 -14.12
N LYS A 3 3.96 -14.12 -14.94
CA LYS A 3 4.11 -14.43 -16.36
C LYS A 3 4.32 -13.11 -17.12
N ASN A 4 5.42 -13.01 -17.87
CA ASN A 4 5.77 -11.92 -18.76
C ASN A 4 6.19 -10.60 -18.09
N GLY A 5 6.87 -10.64 -16.94
CA GLY A 5 7.45 -9.42 -16.35
C GLY A 5 6.45 -8.39 -15.82
N THR A 6 5.19 -8.75 -15.70
CA THR A 6 4.15 -7.88 -15.14
C THR A 6 3.88 -8.31 -13.70
N ILE A 7 3.92 -7.35 -12.76
CA ILE A 7 3.55 -7.54 -11.34
C ILE A 7 2.13 -8.10 -11.20
N ILE A 8 1.36 -8.04 -12.27
CA ILE A 8 -0.04 -8.37 -12.30
C ILE A 8 -0.22 -9.37 -13.42
N ASP A 9 -0.20 -10.65 -13.09
CA ASP A 9 -0.76 -11.65 -13.99
C ASP A 9 -2.25 -11.32 -14.18
N PRO A 10 -2.71 -11.06 -15.42
CA PRO A 10 -4.14 -10.86 -15.66
C PRO A 10 -4.98 -12.08 -15.27
N LYS A 11 -4.34 -13.22 -15.04
CA LYS A 11 -4.94 -14.46 -14.53
C LYS A 11 -4.83 -14.59 -13.01
N SER A 12 -3.95 -13.82 -12.35
CA SER A 12 -3.98 -13.74 -10.90
C SER A 12 -5.17 -12.87 -10.52
N SER A 13 -6.02 -13.37 -9.68
CA SER A 13 -7.29 -12.75 -9.30
C SER A 13 -7.18 -11.48 -8.47
N TYR A 14 -5.96 -11.00 -8.16
CA TYR A 14 -5.76 -9.91 -7.22
C TYR A 14 -6.23 -8.55 -7.74
N ILE A 15 -5.88 -8.15 -8.96
CA ILE A 15 -6.24 -6.82 -9.48
C ILE A 15 -7.14 -6.90 -10.72
N GLY A 16 -7.13 -8.01 -11.45
CA GLY A 16 -7.89 -8.19 -12.68
C GLY A 16 -7.41 -7.32 -13.84
N LYS A 17 -8.23 -7.22 -14.90
CA LYS A 17 -7.87 -6.47 -16.13
C LYS A 17 -8.11 -4.97 -16.04
N LYS A 18 -8.89 -4.50 -15.05
CA LYS A 18 -9.25 -3.09 -14.90
C LYS A 18 -8.35 -2.45 -13.87
N ARG A 19 -7.80 -1.27 -14.18
CA ARG A 19 -7.11 -0.47 -13.18
C ARG A 19 -8.05 -0.12 -12.04
N LEU A 20 -7.63 -0.39 -10.81
CA LEU A 20 -8.38 -0.06 -9.60
C LEU A 20 -8.09 1.38 -9.15
N PRO A 21 -9.01 2.03 -8.43
CA PRO A 21 -8.69 3.25 -7.69
C PRO A 21 -7.50 2.98 -6.78
N LEU A 22 -6.51 3.86 -6.76
CA LEU A 22 -5.25 3.65 -6.03
C LEU A 22 -5.05 4.73 -4.98
N LEU A 23 -4.89 4.29 -3.73
CA LEU A 23 -4.44 5.12 -2.62
C LEU A 23 -3.00 4.74 -2.25
N LEU A 24 -2.06 5.64 -2.51
CA LEU A 24 -0.68 5.48 -2.09
C LEU A 24 -0.54 5.92 -0.63
N LEU A 25 -0.09 5.02 0.23
CA LEU A 25 0.10 5.25 1.66
C LEU A 25 1.44 5.94 1.91
N ASP A 26 1.62 7.07 1.24
CA ASP A 26 2.82 7.90 1.20
C ASP A 26 2.45 9.36 0.86
N THR A 27 3.45 10.25 0.78
CA THR A 27 3.29 11.64 0.36
C THR A 27 3.60 11.83 -1.13
N GLU A 28 2.94 12.80 -1.77
CA GLU A 28 3.21 13.17 -3.16
C GLU A 28 4.59 13.80 -3.36
N MET A 29 5.20 14.30 -2.29
CA MET A 29 6.56 14.89 -2.31
C MET A 29 7.62 13.95 -2.88
N VAL A 30 7.41 12.64 -2.85
CA VAL A 30 8.31 11.64 -3.47
C VAL A 30 8.52 11.84 -4.97
N LYS A 31 7.62 12.59 -5.65
CA LYS A 31 7.73 12.90 -7.08
C LYS A 31 8.61 14.13 -7.36
N THR A 32 8.63 15.09 -6.46
CA THR A 32 9.20 16.43 -6.69
C THR A 32 10.53 16.65 -5.98
N ASP A 33 10.72 16.03 -4.85
CA ASP A 33 11.94 16.17 -4.06
C ASP A 33 13.02 15.20 -4.55
N ARG A 34 14.03 15.74 -5.25
CA ARG A 34 15.17 14.95 -5.74
C ARG A 34 15.99 14.31 -4.61
N THR A 35 15.95 14.88 -3.40
CA THR A 35 16.61 14.31 -2.24
C THR A 35 15.90 13.07 -1.71
N MET A 36 14.60 12.97 -1.99
CA MET A 36 13.75 11.80 -1.71
C MET A 36 13.74 10.78 -2.86
N PHE A 37 14.49 11.02 -3.95
CA PHE A 37 14.63 10.07 -5.07
C PHE A 37 15.47 8.87 -4.65
N SER A 38 14.91 8.14 -3.73
CA SER A 38 15.43 6.91 -3.15
C SER A 38 14.70 5.71 -3.78
N ALA A 39 15.11 4.51 -3.44
CA ALA A 39 14.38 3.29 -3.79
C ALA A 39 12.89 3.36 -3.40
N ARG A 40 12.55 4.12 -2.33
CA ARG A 40 11.17 4.39 -1.93
C ARG A 40 10.42 5.19 -3.00
N GLY A 41 10.97 6.33 -3.42
CA GLY A 41 10.34 7.17 -4.45
C GLY A 41 10.13 6.42 -5.76
N ALA A 42 11.15 5.70 -6.22
CA ALA A 42 11.06 4.86 -7.42
C ALA A 42 9.96 3.79 -7.30
N GLY A 43 9.84 3.13 -6.15
CA GLY A 43 8.80 2.14 -5.89
C GLY A 43 7.39 2.73 -5.92
N ILE A 44 7.18 3.88 -5.26
CA ILE A 44 5.89 4.59 -5.24
C ILE A 44 5.50 5.04 -6.64
N ILE A 45 6.42 5.68 -7.38
CA ILE A 45 6.17 6.13 -8.75
C ILE A 45 5.87 4.95 -9.67
N GLY A 46 6.68 3.89 -9.60
CA GLY A 46 6.48 2.68 -10.38
C GLY A 46 5.11 2.06 -10.12
N PHE A 47 4.73 1.92 -8.85
CA PHE A 47 3.45 1.33 -8.48
C PHE A 47 2.24 2.21 -8.88
N SER A 48 2.41 3.53 -8.96
CA SER A 48 1.34 4.45 -9.35
C SER A 48 0.81 4.17 -10.77
N THR A 49 1.59 3.53 -11.63
CA THR A 49 1.19 3.17 -12.99
C THR A 49 0.11 2.09 -13.05
N PHE A 50 -0.07 1.31 -11.98
CA PHE A 50 -1.05 0.21 -11.93
C PHE A 50 -2.46 0.67 -11.53
N GLY A 51 -2.58 1.86 -10.97
CA GLY A 51 -3.84 2.41 -10.51
C GLY A 51 -4.51 3.39 -11.48
N ARG A 52 -5.71 3.80 -11.10
CA ARG A 52 -6.43 4.96 -11.64
C ARG A 52 -6.86 5.87 -10.49
N ASN A 53 -7.15 7.13 -10.79
CA ASN A 53 -7.55 8.12 -9.78
C ASN A 53 -6.60 8.14 -8.57
N THR A 54 -5.30 7.99 -8.83
CA THR A 54 -4.27 7.86 -7.80
C THR A 54 -4.26 9.06 -6.87
N LYS A 55 -4.34 8.80 -5.57
CA LYS A 55 -4.22 9.78 -4.50
C LYS A 55 -3.13 9.36 -3.51
N TYR A 56 -2.61 10.32 -2.76
CA TYR A 56 -1.61 10.13 -1.73
C TYR A 56 -2.24 10.40 -0.37
N ALA A 57 -2.11 9.45 0.56
CA ALA A 57 -2.77 9.52 1.86
C ALA A 57 -2.09 10.50 2.84
N LEU A 58 -0.81 10.81 2.62
CA LEU A 58 -0.04 11.69 3.49
C LEU A 58 0.22 13.03 2.82
N ASP A 59 0.16 14.09 3.61
CA ASP A 59 0.55 15.44 3.20
C ASP A 59 2.09 15.62 3.14
N LYS A 60 2.54 16.86 2.91
CA LYS A 60 3.96 17.21 2.86
C LYS A 60 4.69 17.03 4.20
N ASP A 61 3.98 17.07 5.31
CA ASP A 61 4.49 16.96 6.68
C ASP A 61 4.37 15.52 7.21
N MET A 62 4.09 14.55 6.32
CA MET A 62 3.90 13.13 6.64
C MET A 62 2.74 12.85 7.59
N GLN A 63 1.73 13.71 7.59
CA GLN A 63 0.48 13.50 8.34
C GLN A 63 -0.60 12.98 7.39
N ILE A 64 -1.54 12.19 7.91
CA ILE A 64 -2.70 11.75 7.12
C ILE A 64 -3.53 12.97 6.74
N ASP A 65 -3.77 13.13 5.45
CA ASP A 65 -4.78 14.04 4.93
C ASP A 65 -6.17 13.38 5.09
N PHE A 66 -6.77 13.59 6.25
CA PHE A 66 -8.06 12.98 6.61
C PHE A 66 -9.16 13.36 5.62
N GLY A 67 -9.18 14.61 5.15
CA GLY A 67 -10.19 15.08 4.19
C GLY A 67 -10.08 14.37 2.85
N LEU A 68 -8.86 14.27 2.33
CA LEU A 68 -8.58 13.56 1.07
C LEU A 68 -8.92 12.07 1.17
N VAL A 69 -8.51 11.41 2.27
CA VAL A 69 -8.77 9.97 2.45
C VAL A 69 -10.26 9.71 2.64
N GLU A 70 -10.98 10.57 3.35
CA GLU A 70 -12.43 10.48 3.53
C GLU A 70 -13.19 10.65 2.20
N GLU A 71 -12.84 11.69 1.41
CA GLU A 71 -13.39 11.89 0.05
C GLU A 71 -13.11 10.68 -0.85
N PHE A 72 -11.88 10.14 -0.80
CA PHE A 72 -11.52 8.96 -1.57
C PHE A 72 -12.30 7.74 -1.14
N CYS A 73 -12.50 7.52 0.16
CA CYS A 73 -13.28 6.43 0.72
C CYS A 73 -14.75 6.52 0.28
N GLU A 74 -15.37 7.69 0.40
CA GLU A 74 -16.74 7.91 -0.02
C GLU A 74 -16.94 7.65 -1.52
N LYS A 75 -16.05 8.22 -2.34
CA LYS A 75 -16.10 8.09 -3.80
C LYS A 75 -15.99 6.65 -4.28
N HIS A 76 -15.18 5.84 -3.59
CA HIS A 76 -14.86 4.46 -3.99
C HIS A 76 -15.43 3.41 -3.03
N ARG A 77 -16.44 3.79 -2.24
CA ARG A 77 -17.06 2.94 -1.19
C ARG A 77 -17.48 1.55 -1.69
N ASN A 78 -18.01 1.46 -2.91
CA ASN A 78 -18.53 0.23 -3.51
C ASN A 78 -17.56 -0.42 -4.51
N GLU A 79 -16.33 0.05 -4.56
CA GLU A 79 -15.31 -0.48 -5.46
C GLU A 79 -14.23 -1.23 -4.69
N THR A 80 -13.55 -2.15 -5.36
CA THR A 80 -12.28 -2.66 -4.85
C THR A 80 -11.22 -1.59 -4.99
N VAL A 81 -10.56 -1.24 -3.90
CA VAL A 81 -9.50 -0.23 -3.84
C VAL A 81 -8.14 -0.90 -3.73
N LEU A 82 -7.17 -0.40 -4.47
CA LEU A 82 -5.78 -0.79 -4.38
C LEU A 82 -5.05 0.18 -3.45
N MET A 83 -4.24 -0.34 -2.52
CA MET A 83 -3.34 0.45 -1.69
C MET A 83 -1.91 -0.05 -1.82
N PHE A 84 -0.97 0.87 -1.78
CA PHE A 84 0.45 0.54 -1.80
C PHE A 84 1.26 1.46 -0.89
N GLY A 85 2.26 0.89 -0.20
CA GLY A 85 3.21 1.64 0.60
C GLY A 85 4.33 0.78 1.17
N TYR A 86 5.23 1.41 1.91
CA TYR A 86 6.31 0.70 2.61
C TYR A 86 5.86 0.26 4.01
N THR A 87 6.19 -0.95 4.42
CA THR A 87 5.76 -1.58 5.69
C THR A 87 5.88 -0.63 6.87
N TYR A 88 7.09 -0.05 7.09
CA TYR A 88 7.33 0.86 8.21
C TYR A 88 6.56 2.19 8.09
N MET A 89 6.31 2.68 6.85
CA MET A 89 5.56 3.90 6.59
C MET A 89 4.08 3.71 6.93
N ILE A 90 3.50 2.62 6.43
CA ILE A 90 2.11 2.26 6.73
C ILE A 90 1.92 2.11 8.24
N TRP A 91 2.86 1.44 8.91
CA TRP A 91 2.78 1.26 10.36
C TRP A 91 2.80 2.58 11.10
N GLN A 92 3.83 3.39 10.87
CA GLN A 92 4.06 4.60 11.66
C GLN A 92 3.10 5.74 11.34
N TYR A 93 2.87 5.99 10.05
CA TYR A 93 2.16 7.20 9.60
C TYR A 93 0.70 6.95 9.23
N VAL A 94 0.28 5.69 9.11
CA VAL A 94 -1.10 5.36 8.77
C VAL A 94 -1.77 4.63 9.93
N ILE A 95 -1.34 3.41 10.25
CA ILE A 95 -2.01 2.57 11.26
C ILE A 95 -2.02 3.30 12.61
N ARG A 96 -0.84 3.64 13.13
CA ARG A 96 -0.73 4.28 14.44
C ARG A 96 -1.42 5.64 14.49
N ALA A 97 -1.30 6.45 13.45
CA ALA A 97 -1.96 7.75 13.41
C ALA A 97 -3.48 7.65 13.39
N LEU A 98 -4.05 6.64 12.70
CA LEU A 98 -5.48 6.37 12.71
C LEU A 98 -5.95 5.85 14.06
N GLU A 99 -5.21 4.93 14.68
CA GLU A 99 -5.50 4.40 16.01
C GLU A 99 -5.48 5.52 17.07
N GLU A 100 -4.46 6.38 17.08
CA GLU A 100 -4.33 7.51 18.00
C GLU A 100 -5.50 8.50 17.89
N LYS A 101 -6.03 8.69 16.68
CA LYS A 101 -7.19 9.55 16.42
C LYS A 101 -8.52 8.84 16.60
N GLY A 102 -8.52 7.52 16.83
CA GLY A 102 -9.74 6.71 16.89
C GLY A 102 -10.54 6.76 15.57
N LYS A 103 -9.85 6.97 14.43
CA LYS A 103 -10.48 7.06 13.11
C LYS A 103 -10.30 5.78 12.30
N THR A 104 -11.33 5.45 11.52
CA THR A 104 -11.33 4.34 10.56
C THR A 104 -11.88 4.82 9.22
N PHE A 105 -11.44 4.17 8.14
CA PHE A 105 -11.94 4.41 6.78
C PHE A 105 -12.42 3.08 6.18
N PRO A 106 -13.65 2.65 6.49
CA PRO A 106 -14.14 1.33 6.08
C PRO A 106 -14.43 1.30 4.58
N PHE A 107 -13.61 0.59 3.84
CA PHE A 107 -13.86 0.24 2.45
C PHE A 107 -14.57 -1.12 2.37
N SER A 108 -15.34 -1.35 1.30
CA SER A 108 -15.97 -2.65 1.06
C SER A 108 -14.96 -3.75 0.75
N LYS A 109 -13.95 -3.43 -0.05
CA LYS A 109 -12.82 -4.32 -0.34
C LYS A 109 -11.55 -3.52 -0.61
N VAL A 110 -10.45 -3.92 0.03
CA VAL A 110 -9.13 -3.32 -0.16
C VAL A 110 -8.10 -4.42 -0.44
N ILE A 111 -7.25 -4.17 -1.42
CA ILE A 111 -6.06 -4.97 -1.68
C ILE A 111 -4.86 -4.10 -1.33
N VAL A 112 -4.11 -4.49 -0.31
CA VAL A 112 -2.92 -3.78 0.15
C VAL A 112 -1.68 -4.53 -0.30
N PHE A 113 -0.85 -3.87 -1.08
CA PHE A 113 0.53 -4.32 -1.30
C PHE A 113 1.47 -3.50 -0.44
N HIS A 114 2.35 -4.17 0.29
CA HIS A 114 3.41 -3.48 1.03
C HIS A 114 4.77 -4.09 0.74
N ILE A 115 5.81 -3.27 0.81
CA ILE A 115 7.19 -3.67 0.51
C ILE A 115 8.16 -3.17 1.58
N GLY A 116 9.30 -3.83 1.66
CA GLY A 116 10.39 -3.49 2.57
C GLY A 116 10.13 -3.97 3.98
N GLY A 117 11.11 -3.74 4.84
CA GLY A 117 11.04 -4.18 6.23
C GLY A 117 10.78 -3.01 7.18
N TRP A 118 10.96 -3.31 8.44
CA TRP A 118 10.73 -2.37 9.55
C TRP A 118 11.78 -1.26 9.68
N LYS A 119 12.93 -1.37 8.97
CA LYS A 119 14.00 -0.36 8.95
C LYS A 119 14.44 0.02 10.38
N LYS A 120 14.30 1.30 10.74
CA LYS A 120 14.62 1.82 12.08
C LYS A 120 13.56 1.45 13.14
N LEU A 121 12.42 0.87 12.73
CA LEU A 121 11.34 0.47 13.63
C LEU A 121 11.40 -1.02 14.01
N LYS A 122 12.57 -1.65 13.94
CA LYS A 122 12.71 -3.09 14.28
C LYS A 122 12.19 -3.43 15.67
N ASP A 123 12.40 -2.53 16.63
CA ASP A 123 11.93 -2.71 18.01
C ASP A 123 10.40 -2.60 18.17
N GLN A 124 9.72 -2.09 17.15
CA GLN A 124 8.26 -1.98 17.06
C GLN A 124 7.66 -3.04 16.11
N ALA A 125 8.50 -3.93 15.58
CA ALA A 125 8.05 -4.93 14.64
C ALA A 125 7.03 -5.87 15.29
N VAL A 126 5.93 -6.09 14.59
CA VAL A 126 4.89 -7.03 14.98
C VAL A 126 4.85 -8.21 14.00
N SER A 127 4.15 -9.26 14.37
CA SER A 127 3.92 -10.38 13.44
C SER A 127 3.08 -9.94 12.24
N THR A 128 3.21 -10.66 11.12
CA THR A 128 2.37 -10.44 9.92
C THR A 128 0.88 -10.51 10.27
N LEU A 129 0.49 -11.45 11.14
CA LEU A 129 -0.88 -11.59 11.60
C LEU A 129 -1.39 -10.32 12.32
N GLU A 130 -0.60 -9.77 13.23
CA GLU A 130 -0.96 -8.56 13.97
C GLU A 130 -0.99 -7.34 13.03
N TYR A 131 -0.04 -7.24 12.11
CA TYR A 131 0.01 -6.17 11.10
C TYR A 131 -1.26 -6.18 10.23
N ASN A 132 -1.64 -7.35 9.70
CA ASN A 132 -2.83 -7.52 8.86
C ASN A 132 -4.12 -7.24 9.64
N LYS A 133 -4.19 -7.70 10.91
CA LYS A 133 -5.31 -7.41 11.80
C LYS A 133 -5.51 -5.91 12.00
N ARG A 134 -4.46 -5.15 12.26
CA ARG A 134 -4.55 -3.69 12.44
C ARG A 134 -4.94 -2.97 11.16
N LEU A 135 -4.42 -3.39 10.00
CA LEU A 135 -4.88 -2.87 8.71
C LEU A 135 -6.40 -3.09 8.53
N SER A 136 -6.90 -4.27 8.88
CA SER A 136 -8.34 -4.57 8.81
C SER A 136 -9.16 -3.73 9.79
N GLN A 137 -8.62 -3.39 10.95
CA GLN A 137 -9.29 -2.53 11.94
C GLN A 137 -9.45 -1.09 11.43
N VAL A 138 -8.47 -0.56 10.71
CA VAL A 138 -8.50 0.84 10.24
C VAL A 138 -9.17 1.00 8.87
N PHE A 139 -9.11 -0.01 8.00
CA PHE A 139 -9.68 0.06 6.64
C PHE A 139 -10.89 -0.82 6.39
N GLY A 140 -11.33 -1.57 7.39
CA GLY A 140 -12.50 -2.45 7.30
C GLY A 140 -12.17 -3.93 7.13
N GLY A 141 -13.17 -4.78 7.28
CA GLY A 141 -12.99 -6.24 7.30
C GLY A 141 -12.64 -6.90 5.94
N GLY A 142 -12.79 -6.18 4.83
CA GLY A 142 -12.48 -6.68 3.48
C GLY A 142 -11.05 -6.42 3.01
N VAL A 143 -10.07 -6.33 3.93
CA VAL A 143 -8.66 -6.06 3.62
C VAL A 143 -7.91 -7.35 3.32
N GLU A 144 -7.36 -7.42 2.12
CA GLU A 144 -6.46 -8.47 1.64
C GLU A 144 -5.04 -7.88 1.55
N VAL A 145 -4.08 -8.47 2.26
CA VAL A 145 -2.72 -7.92 2.40
C VAL A 145 -1.70 -8.85 1.78
N HIS A 146 -0.85 -8.29 0.94
CA HIS A 146 0.23 -9.00 0.28
C HIS A 146 1.56 -8.30 0.50
N ASN A 147 2.52 -9.05 1.01
CA ASN A 147 3.89 -8.61 1.03
C ASN A 147 4.50 -8.74 -0.37
N TYR A 148 5.24 -7.73 -0.77
CA TYR A 148 5.84 -7.62 -2.09
C TYR A 148 7.36 -7.51 -1.93
N TYR A 149 8.11 -8.35 -2.62
CA TYR A 149 9.56 -8.36 -2.58
C TYR A 149 10.15 -8.24 -3.98
N GLY A 150 11.09 -7.32 -4.14
CA GLY A 150 11.86 -7.16 -5.38
C GLY A 150 13.31 -6.86 -5.07
N MET A 151 14.22 -7.48 -5.81
CA MET A 151 15.65 -7.21 -5.75
C MET A 151 16.05 -6.30 -6.90
N ALA A 152 16.78 -5.22 -6.60
CA ALA A 152 17.30 -4.31 -7.63
C ALA A 152 18.24 -5.01 -8.61
N GLU A 153 18.93 -6.04 -8.12
CA GLU A 153 19.88 -6.84 -8.88
C GLU A 153 19.20 -7.82 -9.86
N GLN A 154 17.93 -8.13 -9.64
CA GLN A 154 17.13 -8.99 -10.51
C GLN A 154 16.06 -8.15 -11.21
N LEU A 155 16.48 -7.41 -12.22
CA LEU A 155 15.58 -6.58 -13.02
C LEU A 155 14.43 -7.43 -13.60
N GLY A 156 13.20 -7.07 -13.24
CA GLY A 156 11.99 -7.71 -13.73
C GLY A 156 11.49 -8.90 -12.90
N SER A 157 12.17 -9.26 -11.81
CA SER A 157 11.69 -10.30 -10.90
C SER A 157 11.08 -9.68 -9.64
N VAL A 158 9.81 -9.92 -9.44
CA VAL A 158 9.06 -9.48 -8.26
C VAL A 158 8.32 -10.68 -7.69
N PHE A 159 8.39 -10.85 -6.38
CA PHE A 159 7.72 -11.90 -5.64
C PHE A 159 6.58 -11.29 -4.86
N VAL A 160 5.42 -11.90 -4.91
CA VAL A 160 4.24 -11.49 -4.14
C VAL A 160 3.83 -12.67 -3.28
N GLU A 161 3.61 -12.38 -2.02
CA GLU A 161 3.08 -13.34 -1.07
C GLU A 161 1.71 -13.86 -1.55
N CYS A 162 1.56 -15.17 -1.62
CA CYS A 162 0.29 -15.78 -1.98
C CYS A 162 -0.68 -15.81 -0.78
N GLU A 163 -1.91 -16.24 -1.03
CA GLU A 163 -2.95 -16.36 0.00
C GLU A 163 -2.59 -17.28 1.18
N TYR A 164 -1.58 -18.15 1.00
CA TYR A 164 -1.07 -19.05 2.03
C TYR A 164 0.18 -18.51 2.75
N GLY A 165 0.58 -17.25 2.51
CA GLY A 165 1.74 -16.63 3.15
C GLY A 165 3.10 -17.07 2.58
N HIS A 166 3.15 -17.63 1.38
CA HIS A 166 4.40 -18.03 0.71
C HIS A 166 4.79 -17.00 -0.35
N MET A 167 6.11 -16.71 -0.46
CA MET A 167 6.73 -15.93 -1.54
C MET A 167 7.32 -16.82 -2.61
#